data_ef1c7ae764bf6568b2b922b6d835714d
#
_entry.id   ef1c7ae764bf6568b2b922b6d835714d
#
_cell.length_a   1.000
_cell.length_b   1.000
_cell.length_c   1.000
_cell.angle_alpha   90.00
_cell.angle_beta   90.00
_cell.angle_gamma   90.00
#
_symmetry.space_group_name_H-M   'P 1'
#
loop_
_entity.id
_entity.type
_entity.pdbx_description
1 polymer ?
#
loop_
_entity_poly.entity_id
_entity_poly.type
_entity_poly.pdbx_seq_one_letter_code
_entity_poly.pdbx_strand_id
1 'polypeptide(L)'
;MEMYEQNYIRLRCLCPAIRQLEGEHISQIPGAHDLHLNILEQARHTTTLQLTYIMENGERRPDVTLRIYHDALQAEVLSRRCQLNGAWMKAERSPTMAALECKWKINRFLYKWLNYCGRQGHSFATAREALTSPA
;
A
#
# COMPACT_ATOMS: atom_id res chain seq x y z
N MET A 1 -15.66 -5.12 -3.33
CA MET A 1 -15.32 -6.20 -2.42
C MET A 1 -14.18 -7.01 -2.93
N GLU A 2 -14.36 -7.55 -4.13
CA GLU A 2 -13.32 -8.36 -4.70
C GLU A 2 -11.98 -7.63 -4.78
N MET A 3 -12.01 -6.34 -5.07
CA MET A 3 -10.79 -5.57 -5.17
C MET A 3 -10.06 -5.47 -3.84
N TYR A 4 -10.80 -5.32 -2.75
CA TYR A 4 -10.17 -5.26 -1.43
C TYR A 4 -9.52 -6.58 -1.08
N GLU A 5 -10.12 -7.68 -1.49
CA GLU A 5 -9.54 -9.00 -1.27
C GLU A 5 -8.28 -9.18 -2.10
N GLN A 6 -8.32 -8.74 -3.35
CA GLN A 6 -7.14 -8.82 -4.21
C GLN A 6 -5.99 -7.99 -3.66
N ASN A 7 -6.31 -6.81 -3.15
CA ASN A 7 -5.28 -5.97 -2.54
C ASN A 7 -4.67 -6.66 -1.32
N TYR A 8 -5.49 -7.34 -0.54
CA TYR A 8 -4.99 -8.08 0.61
C TYR A 8 -4.03 -9.18 0.16
N ILE A 9 -4.41 -9.94 -0.86
CA ILE A 9 -3.58 -11.03 -1.35
C ILE A 9 -2.24 -10.49 -1.85
N ARG A 10 -2.26 -9.40 -2.63
CA ARG A 10 -1.03 -8.83 -3.14
C ARG A 10 -0.14 -8.30 -2.04
N LEU A 11 -0.73 -7.67 -1.03
CA LEU A 11 0.04 -7.17 0.09
C LEU A 11 0.68 -8.32 0.85
N ARG A 12 -0.04 -9.42 1.05
CA ARG A 12 0.52 -10.57 1.74
C ARG A 12 1.64 -11.20 0.94
N CYS A 13 1.60 -11.11 -0.39
CA CYS A 13 2.70 -11.57 -1.20
C CYS A 13 3.94 -10.72 -1.00
N LEU A 14 3.77 -9.41 -0.87
CA LEU A 14 4.88 -8.50 -0.61
C LEU A 14 5.38 -8.63 0.82
N CYS A 15 4.47 -8.81 1.75
CA CYS A 15 4.79 -8.81 3.18
C CYS A 15 4.18 -10.02 3.86
N PRO A 16 4.80 -11.20 3.72
CA PRO A 16 4.20 -12.40 4.31
C PRO A 16 4.01 -12.31 5.81
N ALA A 17 4.87 -11.58 6.50
CA ALA A 17 4.80 -11.47 7.95
C ALA A 17 4.28 -10.12 8.39
N ILE A 18 3.29 -9.57 7.67
CA ILE A 18 2.83 -8.21 7.90
C ILE A 18 2.38 -7.97 9.35
N ARG A 19 1.85 -8.99 10.01
CA ARG A 19 1.36 -8.82 11.38
C ARG A 19 2.48 -8.75 12.40
N GLN A 20 3.70 -9.08 11.98
CA GLN A 20 4.84 -9.13 12.89
C GLN A 20 5.84 -8.02 12.63
N LEU A 21 5.61 -7.23 11.62
CA LEU A 21 6.55 -6.16 11.27
C LEU A 21 6.28 -4.93 12.13
N GLU A 22 7.33 -4.17 12.37
CA GLU A 22 7.23 -2.92 13.09
C GLU A 22 8.17 -1.91 12.45
N GLY A 23 7.80 -0.64 12.53
CA GLY A 23 8.66 0.43 12.08
C GLY A 23 8.80 0.49 10.57
N GLU A 24 9.97 0.90 10.14
CA GLU A 24 10.23 1.15 8.73
C GLU A 24 11.05 0.05 8.09
N HIS A 25 10.69 -0.26 6.87
CA HIS A 25 11.40 -1.26 6.09
C HIS A 25 11.56 -0.75 4.66
N ILE A 26 12.67 -1.11 4.03
CA ILE A 26 12.92 -0.67 2.67
C ILE A 26 13.27 -1.88 1.82
N SER A 27 12.61 -1.97 0.66
CA SER A 27 12.92 -3.01 -0.31
C SER A 27 13.68 -2.36 -1.46
N GLN A 28 14.89 -2.81 -1.70
CA GLN A 28 15.74 -2.23 -2.74
C GLN A 28 16.06 -3.29 -3.78
N ILE A 29 15.85 -2.93 -5.03
CA ILE A 29 16.10 -3.82 -6.15
C ILE A 29 16.84 -3.04 -7.21
N PRO A 30 17.91 -3.61 -7.76
CA PRO A 30 18.65 -2.91 -8.82
C PRO A 30 17.74 -2.60 -9.99
N GLY A 31 17.81 -1.37 -10.48
CA GLY A 31 17.02 -0.96 -11.61
C GLY A 31 15.60 -0.55 -11.30
N ALA A 32 15.23 -0.50 -10.02
CA ALA A 32 13.90 -0.08 -9.63
C ALA A 32 13.99 0.91 -8.49
N HIS A 33 12.92 1.68 -8.30
CA HIS A 33 12.86 2.62 -7.18
C HIS A 33 12.74 1.86 -5.88
N ASP A 34 13.25 2.46 -4.80
CA ASP A 34 13.13 1.86 -3.48
C ASP A 34 11.67 1.90 -3.04
N LEU A 35 11.21 0.80 -2.48
CA LEU A 35 9.87 0.72 -1.93
C LEU A 35 9.97 0.76 -0.41
N HIS A 36 9.30 1.73 0.18
CA HIS A 36 9.38 1.98 1.61
C HIS A 36 8.08 1.60 2.29
N LEU A 37 8.19 0.82 3.35
CA LEU A 37 7.05 0.37 4.14
C LEU A 37 7.22 0.89 5.55
N ASN A 38 6.21 1.57 6.06
CA ASN A 38 6.23 2.07 7.43
C ASN A 38 4.98 1.58 8.14
N ILE A 39 5.17 0.80 9.19
CA ILE A 39 4.05 0.31 9.97
C ILE A 39 3.62 1.39 10.95
N LEU A 40 2.43 1.92 10.76
CA LEU A 40 1.92 2.99 11.61
C LEU A 40 1.24 2.46 12.85
N GLU A 41 0.52 1.35 12.73
CA GLU A 41 -0.20 0.80 13.84
C GLU A 41 -0.43 -0.69 13.65
N GLN A 42 -0.14 -1.48 14.68
CA GLN A 42 -0.49 -2.88 14.71
C GLN A 42 -1.55 -3.07 15.79
N ALA A 43 -2.76 -3.40 15.38
CA ALA A 43 -3.83 -3.70 16.30
C ALA A 43 -4.14 -5.18 16.19
N ARG A 44 -5.02 -5.63 17.07
CA ARG A 44 -5.31 -7.07 17.14
C ARG A 44 -5.82 -7.63 15.82
N HIS A 45 -6.68 -6.90 15.14
CA HIS A 45 -7.29 -7.38 13.91
C HIS A 45 -6.98 -6.54 12.69
N THR A 46 -6.20 -5.49 12.86
CA THR A 46 -5.87 -4.61 11.74
C THR A 46 -4.42 -4.18 11.79
N THR A 47 -3.89 -3.87 10.62
CA THR A 47 -2.58 -3.24 10.50
C THR A 47 -2.73 -2.01 9.62
N THR A 48 -2.24 -0.88 10.11
CA THR A 48 -2.23 0.35 9.32
C THR A 48 -0.81 0.64 8.94
N LEU A 49 -0.58 0.88 7.67
CA LEU A 49 0.77 1.08 7.17
C LEU A 49 0.80 2.11 6.06
N GLN A 50 2.00 2.58 5.78
CA GLN A 50 2.24 3.52 4.70
C GLN A 50 3.18 2.86 3.72
N LEU A 51 2.84 2.92 2.44
CA LEU A 51 3.65 2.33 1.39
C LEU A 51 4.01 3.42 0.41
N THR A 52 5.30 3.55 0.10
CA THR A 52 5.79 4.69 -0.65
C THR A 52 6.92 4.28 -1.59
N TYR A 53 6.92 4.82 -2.80
CA TYR A 53 8.08 4.75 -3.67
C TYR A 53 8.93 5.97 -3.39
N ILE A 54 10.23 5.78 -3.30
CA ILE A 54 11.17 6.89 -3.14
C ILE A 54 11.87 7.06 -4.48
N MET A 55 11.65 8.22 -5.09
CA MET A 55 12.23 8.52 -6.39
C MET A 55 13.69 8.92 -6.26
N GLU A 56 14.37 8.99 -7.39
CA GLU A 56 15.77 9.34 -7.39
C GLU A 56 16.05 10.70 -6.78
N ASN A 57 15.13 11.62 -6.98
CA ASN A 57 15.29 12.97 -6.43
C ASN A 57 14.83 13.08 -4.99
N GLY A 58 14.47 11.97 -4.38
CA GLY A 58 14.02 11.99 -2.99
C GLY A 58 12.52 12.17 -2.81
N GLU A 59 11.80 12.41 -3.88
CA GLU A 59 10.35 12.53 -3.79
C GLU A 59 9.71 11.22 -3.43
N ARG A 60 8.60 11.29 -2.74
CA ARG A 60 7.85 10.11 -2.33
C ARG A 60 6.54 10.05 -3.10
N ARG A 61 6.50 9.21 -4.11
CA ARG A 61 5.33 9.07 -4.97
C ARG A 61 5.30 7.70 -5.60
N PRO A 62 4.21 6.98 -5.53
CA PRO A 62 3.03 7.33 -4.74
C PRO A 62 3.30 7.13 -3.27
N ASP A 63 2.46 7.74 -2.44
CA ASP A 63 2.58 7.67 -1.00
C ASP A 63 1.17 7.38 -0.49
N VAL A 64 0.90 6.15 -0.08
CA VAL A 64 -0.44 5.75 0.32
C VAL A 64 -0.44 5.15 1.70
N THR A 65 -1.52 5.42 2.42
CA THR A 65 -1.76 4.82 3.72
C THR A 65 -2.83 3.76 3.55
N LEU A 66 -2.55 2.57 4.05
CA LEU A 66 -3.42 1.41 3.88
C LEU A 66 -3.83 0.85 5.22
N ARG A 67 -4.98 0.22 5.24
CA ARG A 67 -5.38 -0.56 6.41
C ARG A 67 -5.74 -1.96 5.96
N ILE A 68 -5.18 -2.94 6.68
CA ILE A 68 -5.45 -4.34 6.43
C ILE A 68 -6.38 -4.84 7.52
N TYR A 69 -7.45 -5.49 7.10
CA TYR A 69 -8.40 -6.11 8.01
C TYR A 69 -8.16 -7.61 7.95
N HIS A 70 -7.41 -8.12 8.93
CA HIS A 70 -6.95 -9.51 8.89
C HIS A 70 -8.08 -10.51 8.91
N ASP A 71 -9.09 -10.25 9.73
CA ASP A 71 -10.21 -11.18 9.82
C ASP A 71 -11.03 -11.23 8.55
N ALA A 72 -11.16 -10.11 7.89
CA ALA A 72 -11.96 -10.01 6.67
C ALA A 72 -11.14 -10.33 5.43
N LEU A 73 -9.81 -10.44 5.56
CA LEU A 73 -8.90 -10.68 4.44
C LEU A 73 -9.06 -9.60 3.38
N GLN A 74 -9.05 -8.35 3.82
CA GLN A 74 -9.22 -7.22 2.94
C GLN A 74 -8.23 -6.11 3.27
N ALA A 75 -7.90 -5.31 2.26
CA ALA A 75 -7.02 -4.16 2.45
C ALA A 75 -7.58 -3.00 1.65
N GLU A 76 -7.53 -1.81 2.23
CA GLU A 76 -8.04 -0.62 1.55
C GLU A 76 -7.15 0.57 1.78
N VAL A 77 -7.23 1.53 0.86
CA VAL A 77 -6.52 2.79 1.00
C VAL A 77 -7.32 3.70 1.91
N LEU A 78 -6.62 4.32 2.86
CA LEU A 78 -7.23 5.24 3.81
C LEU A 78 -7.08 6.70 3.41
N SER A 79 -6.75 6.98 2.18
CA SER A 79 -6.47 8.33 1.76
C SER A 79 -7.65 9.25 2.06
N ARG A 80 -7.39 10.33 2.72
CA ARG A 80 -8.40 11.32 2.98
C ARG A 80 -8.68 12.16 1.78
N ARG A 81 -7.69 12.26 0.91
CA ARG A 81 -7.81 13.13 -0.22
C ARG A 81 -7.92 12.34 -1.45
N CYS A 82 -9.01 12.46 -2.08
CA CYS A 82 -9.18 11.90 -3.36
C CYS A 82 -8.85 12.93 -4.39
N GLN A 83 -7.69 13.50 -4.25
CA GLN A 83 -7.33 14.59 -5.11
C GLN A 83 -6.32 14.20 -6.08
N LEU A 84 -6.63 13.26 -6.87
CA LEU A 84 -5.71 12.93 -7.93
C LEU A 84 -5.58 14.09 -8.86
N ASN A 85 -6.69 14.81 -9.05
CA ASN A 85 -6.64 15.98 -9.88
C ASN A 85 -7.43 17.02 -9.20
N GLY A 86 -6.94 17.79 -8.44
CA GLY A 86 -7.62 18.71 -7.60
C GLY A 86 -8.96 19.23 -8.05
N ALA A 87 -9.24 19.25 -9.34
CA ALA A 87 -10.45 19.86 -9.83
C ALA A 87 -11.63 18.92 -10.03
N TRP A 88 -11.44 17.64 -9.85
CA TRP A 88 -12.49 16.72 -10.21
C TRP A 88 -13.57 16.58 -9.15
N MET A 89 -13.35 17.13 -7.98
CA MET A 89 -14.39 17.15 -6.96
C MET A 89 -15.33 18.30 -7.27
N LYS A 90 -16.17 18.11 -8.23
CA LYS A 90 -17.06 19.15 -8.65
C LYS A 90 -18.40 19.08 -7.95
N ALA A 91 -19.02 20.20 -7.89
CA ALA A 91 -20.28 20.29 -7.19
C ALA A 91 -21.42 19.60 -7.93
N GLU A 92 -21.26 19.33 -9.18
CA GLU A 92 -22.36 18.71 -9.90
C GLU A 92 -22.63 17.29 -9.45
N ARG A 93 -21.71 16.68 -8.70
CA ARG A 93 -21.93 15.36 -8.18
C ARG A 93 -22.25 15.44 -6.71
N SER A 94 -23.05 14.52 -6.23
CA SER A 94 -23.30 14.46 -4.81
C SER A 94 -21.98 14.09 -4.12
N PRO A 95 -21.72 14.60 -2.94
CA PRO A 95 -20.51 14.25 -2.21
C PRO A 95 -20.34 12.75 -2.00
N THR A 96 -21.46 12.05 -1.79
CA THR A 96 -21.40 10.60 -1.57
C THR A 96 -20.93 9.88 -2.82
N MET A 97 -21.48 10.25 -3.98
CA MET A 97 -21.07 9.61 -5.21
C MET A 97 -19.61 9.90 -5.53
N ALA A 98 -19.20 11.13 -5.34
CA ALA A 98 -17.82 11.49 -5.61
C ALA A 98 -16.87 10.72 -4.69
N ALA A 99 -17.25 10.56 -3.45
CA ALA A 99 -16.42 9.82 -2.49
C ALA A 99 -16.30 8.35 -2.87
N LEU A 100 -17.40 7.74 -3.31
CA LEU A 100 -17.37 6.35 -3.72
C LEU A 100 -16.51 6.13 -4.96
N GLU A 101 -16.64 7.01 -5.93
CA GLU A 101 -15.82 6.91 -7.13
C GLU A 101 -14.35 7.07 -6.81
N CYS A 102 -14.05 8.01 -5.94
CA CYS A 102 -12.69 8.27 -5.55
C CYS A 102 -12.09 7.06 -4.86
N LYS A 103 -12.85 6.50 -3.93
CA LYS A 103 -12.39 5.34 -3.19
C LYS A 103 -12.12 4.17 -4.14
N TRP A 104 -12.99 3.97 -5.10
CA TRP A 104 -12.82 2.90 -6.07
C TRP A 104 -11.56 3.10 -6.90
N LYS A 105 -11.35 4.31 -7.40
CA LYS A 105 -10.19 4.59 -8.24
C LYS A 105 -8.88 4.42 -7.49
N ILE A 106 -8.86 4.87 -6.26
CA ILE A 106 -7.63 4.79 -5.47
C ILE A 106 -7.29 3.36 -5.11
N ASN A 107 -8.30 2.55 -4.82
CA ASN A 107 -8.05 1.15 -4.51
C ASN A 107 -7.68 0.35 -5.75
N ARG A 108 -8.22 0.73 -6.90
CA ARG A 108 -7.82 0.12 -8.17
C ARG A 108 -6.38 0.48 -8.50
N PHE A 109 -5.99 1.72 -8.23
CA PHE A 109 -4.60 2.12 -8.40
C PHE A 109 -3.69 1.28 -7.52
N LEU A 110 -4.10 1.07 -6.28
CA LEU A 110 -3.31 0.25 -5.37
C LEU A 110 -3.11 -1.15 -5.93
N TYR A 111 -4.16 -1.74 -6.44
CA TYR A 111 -4.07 -3.08 -7.01
C TYR A 111 -3.02 -3.13 -8.12
N LYS A 112 -3.06 -2.18 -9.02
CA LYS A 112 -2.11 -2.14 -10.13
C LYS A 112 -0.68 -1.92 -9.64
N TRP A 113 -0.54 -1.04 -8.68
CA TRP A 113 0.78 -0.73 -8.15
C TRP A 113 1.39 -1.92 -7.41
N LEU A 114 0.58 -2.62 -6.61
CA LEU A 114 1.06 -3.80 -5.91
C LEU A 114 1.50 -4.88 -6.88
N ASN A 115 0.74 -5.07 -7.95
CA ASN A 115 1.14 -6.01 -8.99
C ASN A 115 2.46 -5.61 -9.61
N TYR A 116 2.62 -4.34 -9.88
CA TYR A 116 3.85 -3.84 -10.49
C TYR A 116 5.04 -4.06 -9.57
N CYS A 117 4.89 -3.73 -8.29
CA CYS A 117 5.96 -3.93 -7.32
C CYS A 117 6.33 -5.41 -7.22
N GLY A 118 5.34 -6.27 -7.21
CA GLY A 118 5.60 -7.70 -7.14
C GLY A 118 6.34 -8.22 -8.34
N ARG A 119 6.00 -7.71 -9.53
CA ARG A 119 6.69 -8.13 -10.74
C ARG A 119 8.11 -7.63 -10.78
N GLN A 120 8.39 -6.51 -10.16
CA GLN A 120 9.76 -6.01 -10.07
C GLN A 120 10.60 -6.78 -9.07
N GLY A 121 9.96 -7.59 -8.23
CA GLY A 121 10.67 -8.39 -7.26
C GLY A 121 10.75 -7.81 -5.88
N HIS A 122 10.06 -6.71 -5.61
CA HIS A 122 10.07 -6.15 -4.27
C HIS A 122 9.47 -7.13 -3.28
N SER A 123 10.05 -7.15 -2.08
CA SER A 123 9.58 -8.04 -1.04
C SER A 123 10.04 -7.51 0.31
N PHE A 124 9.21 -7.70 1.32
CA PHE A 124 9.55 -7.36 2.69
C PHE A 124 9.57 -8.64 3.49
N ALA A 125 10.79 -9.14 3.72
CA ALA A 125 10.94 -10.36 4.50
C ALA A 125 10.83 -10.03 5.98
N THR A 126 10.69 -11.05 6.80
CA THR A 126 10.73 -10.86 8.24
C THR A 126 12.13 -10.42 8.63
N ALA A 127 12.25 -9.81 9.80
CA ALA A 127 13.57 -9.40 10.28
C ALA A 127 14.52 -10.58 10.33
N ARG A 128 14.00 -11.75 10.69
CA ARG A 128 14.82 -12.95 10.75
C ARG A 128 15.36 -13.31 9.40
N GLU A 129 14.51 -13.29 8.38
CA GLU A 129 14.95 -13.62 7.03
C GLU A 129 15.93 -12.59 6.52
N ALA A 130 15.70 -11.33 6.85
CA ALA A 130 16.62 -10.28 6.43
C ALA A 130 18.00 -10.48 7.03
N LEU A 131 18.06 -10.91 8.29
CA LEU A 131 19.34 -11.13 8.96
C LEU A 131 20.06 -12.35 8.42
N THR A 132 19.35 -13.36 7.98
CA THR A 132 19.97 -14.57 7.47
C THR A 132 20.26 -14.48 5.98
N SER A 133 19.70 -13.51 5.32
CA SER A 133 19.88 -13.36 3.89
C SER A 133 21.30 -12.95 3.60
N PRO A 134 22.00 -13.59 2.69
CA PRO A 134 23.32 -13.14 2.32
C PRO A 134 23.19 -11.83 1.59
N ALA A 135 23.78 -10.87 2.11
CA ALA A 135 23.63 -9.54 1.57
C ALA A 135 24.26 -9.43 0.20
#